data_2d3c37d542d782c8f1e7a1365f833b78
#
_entry.id   2d3c37d542d782c8f1e7a1365f833b78
#
_cell.length_a   1.000
_cell.length_b   1.000
_cell.length_c   1.000
_cell.angle_alpha   90.00
_cell.angle_beta   90.00
_cell.angle_gamma   90.00
#
_symmetry.space_group_name_H-M   'P 1'
#
loop_
_entity.id
_entity.type
_entity.pdbx_description
1 polymer ?
#
loop_
_entity_poly.entity_id
_entity_poly.type
_entity_poly.pdbx_seq_one_letter_code
_entity_poly.pdbx_strand_id
1 'polypeptide(L)'
;REEAVHFLAPTKGLVMSMNTDNRELTSMLNNKLRLWSQFTIAMLLSSWIGVTSSADLPDFTDLVKSNEVAVVNISTIGEGARNNRRGTPRNEQLEEFFRRFGPPSERNNQPRSRPRSLGSGFIIEDTGYILTNNHVVAGAEKIMVRLSNRTEFEARLVGADPRSDLALIKIDSEDELPALNMGDSDELEVGEWVVAIGSPFGFDYSVTAGI
;
A
#
# COMPACT_ATOMS: atom_id res chain seq x y z
N ARG A 1 50.16 -103.98 -42.23
CA ARG A 1 48.68 -104.21 -42.33
C ARG A 1 48.05 -102.91 -41.90
N GLU A 2 47.62 -102.34 -42.95
CA GLU A 2 46.21 -102.17 -43.41
C GLU A 2 45.52 -101.08 -42.54
N GLU A 3 45.07 -100.20 -43.06
CA GLU A 3 44.16 -99.64 -44.09
C GLU A 3 43.32 -98.69 -43.37
N ALA A 4 42.76 -97.74 -43.80
CA ALA A 4 42.32 -97.13 -45.01
C ALA A 4 41.68 -95.80 -44.63
N VAL A 5 41.96 -94.83 -45.37
CA VAL A 5 41.14 -94.23 -46.41
C VAL A 5 39.81 -93.51 -45.93
N HIS A 6 39.71 -92.39 -46.48
CA HIS A 6 38.51 -91.59 -46.80
C HIS A 6 37.95 -90.63 -45.72
N PHE A 7 37.56 -89.51 -46.05
CA PHE A 7 37.24 -88.72 -47.24
C PHE A 7 36.55 -87.44 -46.76
N LEU A 8 36.93 -86.42 -47.40
CA LEU A 8 36.04 -85.31 -47.81
C LEU A 8 34.99 -84.82 -46.88
N ALA A 9 34.92 -83.55 -46.62
CA ALA A 9 34.35 -82.57 -47.54
C ALA A 9 34.39 -81.17 -46.94
N PRO A 10 34.42 -80.11 -47.72
CA PRO A 10 34.48 -78.78 -47.29
C PRO A 10 33.10 -78.32 -46.90
N THR A 11 32.89 -77.97 -45.69
CA THR A 11 31.70 -77.16 -45.34
C THR A 11 32.03 -75.68 -45.52
N LYS A 12 31.60 -75.22 -46.66
CA LYS A 12 31.32 -73.85 -46.95
C LYS A 12 30.38 -73.33 -45.92
N GLY A 13 30.72 -72.20 -45.40
CA GLY A 13 29.71 -71.20 -45.10
C GLY A 13 29.02 -71.32 -43.79
N LEU A 14 29.53 -70.64 -42.82
CA LEU A 14 28.71 -69.77 -42.01
C LEU A 14 29.57 -68.61 -41.52
N VAL A 15 30.00 -67.75 -42.46
CA VAL A 15 30.30 -66.38 -42.12
C VAL A 15 28.95 -65.69 -42.12
N MET A 16 28.16 -65.95 -41.05
CA MET A 16 26.93 -65.29 -40.82
C MET A 16 27.28 -63.90 -40.27
N SER A 17 27.09 -62.99 -41.14
CA SER A 17 26.81 -61.58 -40.96
C SER A 17 26.51 -61.14 -39.53
N MET A 18 27.56 -61.02 -38.69
CA MET A 18 27.47 -60.33 -37.41
C MET A 18 27.69 -58.81 -37.52
N ASN A 19 27.66 -58.26 -38.73
CA ASN A 19 28.02 -56.84 -38.93
C ASN A 19 26.81 -55.92 -39.18
N THR A 20 25.60 -56.44 -39.29
CA THR A 20 24.38 -55.63 -39.44
C THR A 20 23.69 -55.34 -38.11
N ASP A 21 23.82 -56.20 -37.13
CA ASP A 21 23.15 -56.03 -35.82
C ASP A 21 23.82 -54.95 -34.96
N ASN A 22 25.15 -54.79 -35.06
CA ASN A 22 25.89 -53.75 -34.32
C ASN A 22 25.64 -52.33 -34.81
N ARG A 23 25.24 -52.16 -36.09
CA ARG A 23 24.93 -50.81 -36.62
C ARG A 23 23.54 -50.33 -36.19
N GLU A 24 22.59 -51.22 -36.11
CA GLU A 24 21.26 -50.90 -35.61
C GLU A 24 21.25 -50.63 -34.11
N LEU A 25 21.96 -51.46 -33.32
CA LEU A 25 22.12 -51.24 -31.88
C LEU A 25 22.87 -49.93 -31.57
N THR A 26 23.93 -49.59 -32.31
CA THR A 26 24.63 -48.32 -32.14
C THR A 26 23.77 -47.09 -32.55
N SER A 27 22.94 -47.24 -33.59
CA SER A 27 22.02 -46.15 -34.00
C SER A 27 20.90 -45.94 -32.99
N MET A 28 20.35 -46.99 -32.40
CA MET A 28 19.36 -46.92 -31.34
C MET A 28 19.93 -46.36 -30.04
N LEU A 29 21.13 -46.72 -29.69
CA LEU A 29 21.83 -46.17 -28.53
C LEU A 29 22.17 -44.67 -28.70
N ASN A 30 22.64 -44.28 -29.89
CA ASN A 30 22.90 -42.87 -30.18
C ASN A 30 21.64 -42.02 -30.21
N ASN A 31 20.52 -42.54 -30.70
CA ASN A 31 19.23 -41.84 -30.65
C ASN A 31 18.70 -41.73 -29.23
N LYS A 32 18.81 -42.73 -28.38
CA LYS A 32 18.47 -42.65 -26.96
C LYS A 32 19.33 -41.65 -26.20
N LEU A 33 20.65 -41.66 -26.42
CA LEU A 33 21.58 -40.72 -25.85
C LEU A 33 21.28 -39.27 -26.30
N ARG A 34 20.91 -39.05 -27.55
CA ARG A 34 20.50 -37.71 -28.04
C ARG A 34 19.18 -37.25 -27.40
N LEU A 35 18.22 -38.13 -27.26
CA LEU A 35 16.95 -37.82 -26.57
C LEU A 35 17.21 -37.50 -25.10
N TRP A 36 18.02 -38.27 -24.42
CA TRP A 36 18.37 -38.00 -23.00
C TRP A 36 19.14 -36.69 -22.84
N SER A 37 20.08 -36.38 -23.74
CA SER A 37 20.79 -35.09 -23.71
C SER A 37 19.88 -33.90 -24.00
N GLN A 38 18.92 -34.05 -24.87
CA GLN A 38 17.90 -33.00 -25.12
C GLN A 38 16.98 -32.80 -23.90
N PHE A 39 16.58 -33.88 -23.23
CA PHE A 39 15.80 -33.81 -21.98
C PHE A 39 16.60 -33.15 -20.84
N THR A 40 17.88 -33.48 -20.67
CA THR A 40 18.71 -32.86 -19.64
C THR A 40 18.98 -31.38 -19.92
N ILE A 41 19.16 -30.99 -21.18
CA ILE A 41 19.33 -29.58 -21.57
C ILE A 41 18.02 -28.81 -21.36
N ALA A 42 16.88 -29.39 -21.72
CA ALA A 42 15.56 -28.78 -21.47
C ALA A 42 15.27 -28.63 -19.98
N MET A 43 15.66 -29.60 -19.16
CA MET A 43 15.49 -29.55 -17.71
C MET A 43 16.45 -28.53 -17.04
N LEU A 44 17.65 -28.36 -17.56
CA LEU A 44 18.59 -27.34 -17.12
C LEU A 44 18.15 -25.93 -17.55
N LEU A 45 17.56 -25.77 -18.74
CA LEU A 45 17.01 -24.49 -19.20
C LEU A 45 15.72 -24.10 -18.43
N SER A 46 14.90 -25.05 -18.00
CA SER A 46 13.73 -24.79 -17.17
C SER A 46 14.08 -24.38 -15.73
N SER A 47 15.26 -24.78 -15.22
CA SER A 47 15.75 -24.33 -13.90
C SER A 47 16.22 -22.87 -13.87
N TRP A 48 16.35 -22.24 -15.04
CA TRP A 48 16.69 -20.82 -15.19
C TRP A 48 15.46 -19.92 -15.36
N ILE A 49 14.25 -20.45 -15.21
CA ILE A 49 13.09 -19.60 -14.99
C ILE A 49 13.28 -19.00 -13.59
N GLY A 50 13.98 -17.88 -13.58
CA GLY A 50 14.36 -17.16 -12.39
C GLY A 50 13.13 -16.93 -11.53
N VAL A 51 13.26 -17.20 -10.25
CA VAL A 51 12.42 -16.62 -9.23
C VAL A 51 12.43 -15.13 -9.51
N THR A 52 11.40 -14.64 -10.20
CA THR A 52 11.10 -13.21 -10.22
C THR A 52 10.84 -12.85 -8.79
N SER A 53 11.86 -12.32 -8.12
CA SER A 53 11.68 -11.69 -6.83
C SER A 53 10.66 -10.58 -7.08
N SER A 54 9.42 -10.83 -6.70
CA SER A 54 8.43 -9.78 -6.58
C SER A 54 9.06 -8.77 -5.63
N ALA A 55 9.36 -7.58 -6.09
CA ALA A 55 9.77 -6.52 -5.19
C ALA A 55 8.61 -6.34 -4.22
N ASP A 56 8.81 -6.72 -2.96
CA ASP A 56 7.81 -6.49 -1.93
C ASP A 56 7.59 -4.98 -1.84
N LEU A 57 6.34 -4.58 -2.02
CA LEU A 57 5.95 -3.19 -1.76
C LEU A 57 6.19 -2.89 -0.27
N PRO A 58 6.59 -1.66 0.06
CA PRO A 58 6.78 -1.29 1.45
C PRO A 58 5.51 -1.56 2.28
N ASP A 59 5.67 -2.18 3.44
CA ASP A 59 4.59 -2.35 4.41
C ASP A 59 4.63 -1.19 5.40
N PHE A 60 3.60 -0.35 5.33
CA PHE A 60 3.45 0.81 6.21
C PHE A 60 2.60 0.54 7.44
N THR A 61 2.19 -0.70 7.68
CA THR A 61 1.25 -1.05 8.76
C THR A 61 1.75 -0.62 10.14
N ASP A 62 3.01 -0.89 10.46
CA ASP A 62 3.58 -0.53 11.76
C ASP A 62 3.81 0.98 11.88
N LEU A 63 4.21 1.64 10.80
CA LEU A 63 4.35 3.10 10.75
C LEU A 63 2.99 3.76 11.01
N VAL A 64 1.93 3.28 10.37
CA VAL A 64 0.58 3.83 10.56
C VAL A 64 0.11 3.61 11.99
N LYS A 65 0.17 2.39 12.53
CA LYS A 65 -0.27 2.08 13.89
C LYS A 65 0.43 2.90 14.97
N SER A 66 1.72 3.18 14.81
CA SER A 66 2.48 3.97 15.78
C SER A 66 2.15 5.46 15.73
N ASN A 67 1.68 5.97 14.59
CA ASN A 67 1.46 7.41 14.40
C ASN A 67 -0.04 7.79 14.36
N GLU A 68 -0.94 6.89 13.99
CA GLU A 68 -2.39 7.18 13.90
C GLU A 68 -2.98 7.67 15.24
N VAL A 69 -2.40 7.24 16.36
CA VAL A 69 -2.87 7.62 17.70
C VAL A 69 -2.74 9.12 17.98
N ALA A 70 -1.78 9.79 17.33
CA ALA A 70 -1.58 11.22 17.43
C ALA A 70 -2.35 12.04 16.39
N VAL A 71 -2.98 11.37 15.40
CA VAL A 71 -3.82 12.03 14.40
C VAL A 71 -5.22 12.23 14.97
N VAL A 72 -5.75 13.43 14.80
CA VAL A 72 -7.04 13.83 15.36
C VAL A 72 -8.00 14.29 14.27
N ASN A 73 -9.29 14.11 14.54
CA ASN A 73 -10.34 14.72 13.75
C ASN A 73 -10.72 16.09 14.34
N ILE A 74 -10.91 17.06 13.49
CA ILE A 74 -11.30 18.42 13.87
C ILE A 74 -12.61 18.75 13.21
N SER A 75 -13.58 19.13 14.03
CA SER A 75 -14.87 19.65 13.58
C SER A 75 -15.10 21.05 14.16
N THR A 76 -15.71 21.93 13.39
CA THR A 76 -15.99 23.29 13.81
C THR A 76 -17.46 23.59 13.77
N ILE A 77 -17.91 24.38 14.73
CA ILE A 77 -19.24 24.93 14.80
C ILE A 77 -19.11 26.44 14.56
N GLY A 78 -19.87 26.97 13.65
CA GLY A 78 -19.95 28.41 13.43
C GLY A 78 -21.40 28.87 13.45
N GLU A 79 -21.65 30.17 13.64
CA GLU A 79 -23.00 30.72 13.50
C GLU A 79 -23.57 30.28 12.16
N GLY A 80 -24.67 29.51 12.23
CA GLY A 80 -25.43 29.19 11.05
C GLY A 80 -25.71 30.48 10.31
N ALA A 81 -25.28 30.56 9.04
CA ALA A 81 -25.51 31.72 8.20
C ALA A 81 -26.95 32.20 8.28
N ARG A 82 -27.22 33.09 9.23
CA ARG A 82 -28.36 33.96 9.17
C ARG A 82 -28.20 34.85 7.94
N ASN A 83 -28.81 34.41 6.85
CA ASN A 83 -29.09 35.24 5.70
C ASN A 83 -27.93 36.14 5.17
N ASN A 84 -26.88 35.56 4.62
CA ASN A 84 -26.12 36.33 3.65
C ASN A 84 -26.02 35.55 2.33
N ARG A 85 -27.04 35.71 1.49
CA ARG A 85 -27.09 35.23 0.10
C ARG A 85 -26.20 36.04 -0.85
N ARG A 86 -25.07 36.58 -0.38
CA ARG A 86 -24.16 37.32 -1.25
C ARG A 86 -22.72 36.96 -0.95
N GLY A 87 -22.15 36.06 -1.75
CA GLY A 87 -20.79 36.16 -2.23
C GLY A 87 -19.66 35.69 -1.31
N THR A 88 -19.72 34.50 -0.73
CA THR A 88 -18.49 33.78 -0.36
C THR A 88 -18.23 32.67 -1.39
N PRO A 89 -16.99 32.49 -1.87
CA PRO A 89 -16.69 31.37 -2.76
C PRO A 89 -16.92 30.08 -1.96
N ARG A 90 -18.02 29.45 -2.30
CA ARG A 90 -18.40 28.15 -1.78
C ARG A 90 -17.39 27.16 -2.35
N ASN A 91 -16.74 26.38 -1.54
CA ASN A 91 -15.85 25.34 -2.02
C ASN A 91 -16.71 24.26 -2.68
N GLU A 92 -16.98 24.44 -3.99
CA GLU A 92 -17.88 23.57 -4.78
C GLU A 92 -17.45 22.10 -4.73
N GLN A 93 -16.15 21.85 -4.60
CA GLN A 93 -15.59 20.50 -4.51
C GLN A 93 -16.00 19.79 -3.20
N LEU A 94 -16.04 20.54 -2.09
CA LEU A 94 -16.45 19.98 -0.81
C LEU A 94 -17.96 19.70 -0.77
N GLU A 95 -18.77 20.55 -1.40
CA GLU A 95 -20.22 20.31 -1.50
C GLU A 95 -20.56 19.15 -2.43
N GLU A 96 -19.88 19.04 -3.54
CA GLU A 96 -20.06 17.93 -4.45
C GLU A 96 -19.66 16.59 -3.80
N PHE A 97 -18.59 16.62 -3.00
CA PHE A 97 -18.15 15.48 -2.22
C PHE A 97 -19.21 15.06 -1.18
N PHE A 98 -19.73 16.00 -0.37
CA PHE A 98 -20.79 15.71 0.61
C PHE A 98 -22.10 15.28 -0.03
N ARG A 99 -22.41 15.76 -1.24
CA ARG A 99 -23.60 15.33 -1.98
C ARG A 99 -23.47 13.89 -2.48
N ARG A 100 -22.25 13.45 -2.77
CA ARG A 100 -21.98 12.13 -3.36
C ARG A 100 -21.73 11.05 -2.31
N PHE A 101 -21.13 11.40 -1.19
CA PHE A 101 -20.67 10.48 -0.15
C PHE A 101 -21.25 10.77 1.25
N GLY A 102 -21.96 11.85 1.42
CA GLY A 102 -22.62 12.16 2.69
C GLY A 102 -23.85 11.27 2.95
N PRO A 103 -24.20 11.04 4.22
CA PRO A 103 -25.40 10.28 4.58
C PRO A 103 -26.66 10.97 4.05
N PRO A 104 -27.73 10.21 3.68
CA PRO A 104 -28.98 10.78 3.22
C PRO A 104 -29.54 11.73 4.28
N SER A 105 -29.68 13.00 3.94
CA SER A 105 -30.22 14.01 4.85
C SER A 105 -31.71 13.77 5.02
N GLU A 106 -32.13 13.18 6.13
CA GLU A 106 -33.53 13.30 6.57
C GLU A 106 -33.83 14.76 6.82
N ARG A 107 -34.83 15.26 6.11
CA ARG A 107 -35.40 16.62 6.25
C ARG A 107 -36.11 16.76 7.59
N ASN A 108 -35.38 16.87 8.67
CA ASN A 108 -35.95 17.26 9.94
C ASN A 108 -35.56 18.71 10.25
N ASN A 109 -36.55 19.59 10.30
CA ASN A 109 -36.46 21.04 10.51
C ASN A 109 -36.06 21.41 11.96
N GLN A 110 -35.05 20.78 12.53
CA GLN A 110 -34.46 21.23 13.78
C GLN A 110 -33.17 22.00 13.49
N PRO A 111 -32.94 23.14 14.14
CA PRO A 111 -31.66 23.86 14.05
C PRO A 111 -30.56 23.05 14.80
N ARG A 112 -30.13 21.97 14.19
CA ARG A 112 -28.92 21.29 14.64
C ARG A 112 -27.75 22.13 14.16
N SER A 113 -26.87 22.53 15.08
CA SER A 113 -25.54 23.08 14.76
C SER A 113 -24.82 22.10 13.84
N ARG A 114 -24.88 22.36 12.54
CA ARG A 114 -24.16 21.48 11.58
C ARG A 114 -22.68 21.81 11.67
N PRO A 115 -21.81 20.80 11.72
CA PRO A 115 -20.38 21.07 11.62
C PRO A 115 -20.13 21.87 10.33
N ARG A 116 -19.44 22.99 10.47
CA ARG A 116 -19.16 23.92 9.36
C ARG A 116 -17.96 23.46 8.55
N SER A 117 -17.00 22.86 9.21
CA SER A 117 -15.81 22.30 8.60
C SER A 117 -15.46 20.99 9.29
N LEU A 118 -14.86 20.09 8.51
CA LEU A 118 -14.28 18.85 9.00
C LEU A 118 -12.86 18.77 8.44
N GLY A 119 -11.92 18.43 9.27
CA GLY A 119 -10.52 18.29 8.89
C GLY A 119 -9.76 17.36 9.81
N SER A 120 -8.49 17.26 9.56
CA SER A 120 -7.56 16.50 10.38
C SER A 120 -6.50 17.42 10.96
N GLY A 121 -5.89 16.99 12.03
CA GLY A 121 -4.70 17.60 12.63
C GLY A 121 -3.87 16.52 13.29
N PHE A 122 -2.77 16.92 13.88
CA PHE A 122 -1.93 16.01 14.64
C PHE A 122 -1.33 16.70 15.86
N ILE A 123 -1.18 15.93 16.93
CA ILE A 123 -0.65 16.39 18.20
C ILE A 123 0.87 16.50 18.05
N ILE A 124 1.42 17.67 18.36
CA ILE A 124 2.86 17.97 18.27
C ILE A 124 3.54 18.00 19.63
N GLU A 125 2.75 18.13 20.71
CA GLU A 125 3.23 18.08 22.09
C GLU A 125 2.26 17.32 22.98
N ASP A 126 2.75 16.52 23.89
CA ASP A 126 2.01 15.73 24.85
C ASP A 126 1.08 16.56 25.75
N THR A 127 1.38 17.84 25.90
CA THR A 127 0.57 18.83 26.59
C THR A 127 -0.72 19.21 25.88
N GLY A 128 -0.89 18.80 24.59
CA GLY A 128 -2.12 18.98 23.81
C GLY A 128 -2.08 20.09 22.76
N TYR A 129 -0.92 20.49 22.29
CA TYR A 129 -0.80 21.34 21.12
C TYR A 129 -1.01 20.51 19.85
N ILE A 130 -1.83 21.02 18.95
CA ILE A 130 -2.25 20.34 17.72
C ILE A 130 -2.03 21.27 16.54
N LEU A 131 -1.37 20.75 15.50
CA LEU A 131 -1.19 21.44 14.23
C LEU A 131 -2.29 21.00 13.25
N THR A 132 -2.88 21.97 12.56
CA THR A 132 -3.90 21.74 11.53
C THR A 132 -3.83 22.84 10.47
N ASN A 133 -4.71 22.77 9.46
CA ASN A 133 -4.81 23.81 8.47
C ASN A 133 -5.67 24.98 8.95
N ASN A 134 -5.28 26.21 8.56
CA ASN A 134 -6.03 27.42 8.89
C ASN A 134 -7.46 27.37 8.34
N HIS A 135 -7.65 26.90 7.10
CA HIS A 135 -9.00 26.82 6.50
C HIS A 135 -9.97 25.93 7.26
N VAL A 136 -9.48 24.96 8.07
CA VAL A 136 -10.30 24.10 8.92
C VAL A 136 -10.92 24.88 10.07
N VAL A 137 -10.16 25.79 10.69
CA VAL A 137 -10.55 26.50 11.91
C VAL A 137 -10.94 27.96 11.69
N ALA A 138 -10.71 28.50 10.50
CA ALA A 138 -10.98 29.90 10.19
C ALA A 138 -12.46 30.27 10.38
N GLY A 139 -12.72 31.27 11.24
CA GLY A 139 -14.05 31.77 11.54
C GLY A 139 -14.93 30.77 12.30
N ALA A 140 -14.34 29.78 12.97
CA ALA A 140 -15.04 28.90 13.87
C ALA A 140 -15.35 29.62 15.20
N GLU A 141 -16.55 29.45 15.70
CA GLU A 141 -16.91 29.87 17.05
C GLU A 141 -16.47 28.84 18.09
N LYS A 142 -16.55 27.57 17.69
CA LYS A 142 -16.18 26.46 18.52
C LYS A 142 -15.40 25.43 17.70
N ILE A 143 -14.28 24.97 18.23
CA ILE A 143 -13.43 23.95 17.63
C ILE A 143 -13.54 22.72 18.52
N MET A 144 -13.93 21.59 17.93
CA MET A 144 -14.00 20.30 18.60
C MET A 144 -12.94 19.38 18.03
N VAL A 145 -12.15 18.78 18.88
CA VAL A 145 -11.12 17.80 18.54
C VAL A 145 -11.55 16.44 19.07
N ARG A 146 -11.53 15.43 18.20
CA ARG A 146 -11.77 14.04 18.58
C ARG A 146 -10.50 13.23 18.40
N LEU A 147 -10.05 12.60 19.48
CA LEU A 147 -8.91 11.70 19.51
C LEU A 147 -9.23 10.32 18.92
N SER A 148 -8.21 9.51 18.71
CA SER A 148 -8.30 8.11 18.26
C SER A 148 -9.17 7.23 19.17
N ASN A 149 -9.14 7.46 20.46
CA ASN A 149 -9.96 6.78 21.47
C ASN A 149 -11.42 7.31 21.53
N ARG A 150 -11.80 8.21 20.60
CA ARG A 150 -13.11 8.89 20.50
C ARG A 150 -13.40 9.89 21.60
N THR A 151 -12.44 10.21 22.46
CA THR A 151 -12.60 11.30 23.42
C THR A 151 -12.66 12.65 22.68
N GLU A 152 -13.58 13.50 23.06
CA GLU A 152 -13.79 14.81 22.45
C GLU A 152 -13.37 15.92 23.43
N PHE A 153 -12.63 16.88 22.88
CA PHE A 153 -12.19 18.07 23.59
C PHE A 153 -12.63 19.33 22.85
N GLU A 154 -12.94 20.35 23.58
CA GLU A 154 -13.05 21.69 23.04
C GLU A 154 -11.64 22.28 22.94
N ALA A 155 -11.28 22.78 21.77
CA ALA A 155 -9.97 23.37 21.52
C ALA A 155 -10.07 24.90 21.43
N ARG A 156 -9.01 25.57 21.90
CA ARG A 156 -8.82 26.99 21.67
C ARG A 156 -7.81 27.25 20.57
N LEU A 157 -8.03 28.26 19.76
CA LEU A 157 -7.09 28.72 18.76
C LEU A 157 -5.93 29.45 19.48
N VAL A 158 -4.70 28.99 19.21
CA VAL A 158 -3.47 29.61 19.74
C VAL A 158 -2.94 30.62 18.74
N GLY A 159 -2.89 30.23 17.45
CA GLY A 159 -2.43 31.08 16.37
C GLY A 159 -2.79 30.48 15.02
N ALA A 160 -2.81 31.33 14.00
CA ALA A 160 -3.04 30.88 12.63
C ALA A 160 -2.29 31.77 11.65
N ASP A 161 -1.79 31.17 10.58
CA ASP A 161 -1.20 31.85 9.44
C ASP A 161 -1.98 31.48 8.16
N PRO A 162 -2.82 32.40 7.66
CA PRO A 162 -3.57 32.17 6.43
C PRO A 162 -2.68 32.03 5.17
N ARG A 163 -1.44 32.51 5.21
CA ARG A 163 -0.54 32.47 4.04
C ARG A 163 0.07 31.09 3.84
N SER A 164 0.44 30.44 4.94
CA SER A 164 0.93 29.05 4.93
C SER A 164 -0.18 28.03 5.10
N ASP A 165 -1.42 28.49 5.34
CA ASP A 165 -2.59 27.65 5.68
C ASP A 165 -2.34 26.77 6.90
N LEU A 166 -1.62 27.29 7.91
CA LEU A 166 -1.36 26.60 9.17
C LEU A 166 -2.14 27.23 10.33
N ALA A 167 -2.56 26.39 11.25
CA ALA A 167 -3.13 26.81 12.54
C ALA A 167 -2.65 25.92 13.67
N LEU A 168 -2.40 26.53 14.81
CA LEU A 168 -2.07 25.89 16.08
C LEU A 168 -3.27 26.02 17.00
N ILE A 169 -3.77 24.90 17.48
CA ILE A 169 -4.86 24.83 18.45
C ILE A 169 -4.39 24.06 19.69
N LYS A 170 -5.09 24.23 20.80
CA LYS A 170 -4.73 23.63 22.09
C LYS A 170 -5.97 23.01 22.72
N ILE A 171 -5.84 21.76 23.15
CA ILE A 171 -6.78 21.07 24.03
C ILE A 171 -6.20 20.93 25.42
N ASP A 172 -7.04 20.95 26.44
CA ASP A 172 -6.63 20.72 27.82
C ASP A 172 -7.06 19.29 28.21
N SER A 173 -6.05 18.45 28.44
CA SER A 173 -6.22 17.04 28.87
C SER A 173 -5.53 16.86 30.21
N GLU A 174 -6.10 16.02 31.07
CA GLU A 174 -5.49 15.61 32.34
C GLU A 174 -4.41 14.54 32.12
N ASP A 175 -4.53 13.77 31.03
CA ASP A 175 -3.59 12.73 30.63
C ASP A 175 -2.59 13.24 29.60
N GLU A 176 -1.37 12.70 29.62
CA GLU A 176 -0.39 12.88 28.55
C GLU A 176 -0.92 12.35 27.23
N LEU A 177 -0.75 13.12 26.16
CA LEU A 177 -1.25 12.80 24.85
C LEU A 177 -0.13 12.27 23.94
N PRO A 178 -0.45 11.31 23.05
CA PRO A 178 0.52 10.84 22.06
C PRO A 178 0.87 11.99 21.09
N ALA A 179 2.13 12.33 20.97
CA ALA A 179 2.61 13.39 20.08
C ALA A 179 3.49 12.81 18.97
N LEU A 180 3.43 13.43 17.78
CA LEU A 180 4.31 13.10 16.66
C LEU A 180 5.64 13.86 16.80
N ASN A 181 6.72 13.17 16.45
CA ASN A 181 8.01 13.81 16.26
C ASN A 181 8.05 14.51 14.90
N MET A 182 8.49 15.76 14.90
CA MET A 182 8.71 16.51 13.67
C MET A 182 10.01 16.01 13.01
N GLY A 183 9.93 15.68 11.72
CA GLY A 183 11.08 15.32 10.92
C GLY A 183 11.75 16.55 10.29
N ASP A 184 12.90 16.33 9.67
CA ASP A 184 13.60 17.34 8.88
C ASP A 184 13.23 17.18 7.40
N SER A 185 12.52 18.15 6.85
CA SER A 185 12.10 18.13 5.44
C SER A 185 13.26 18.36 4.46
N ASP A 186 14.40 18.87 4.91
CA ASP A 186 15.58 19.08 4.08
C ASP A 186 16.33 17.76 3.81
N GLU A 187 16.06 16.72 4.60
CA GLU A 187 16.60 15.37 4.42
C GLU A 187 15.82 14.52 3.43
N LEU A 188 14.61 14.97 3.00
CA LEU A 188 13.77 14.20 2.06
C LEU A 188 14.36 14.19 0.64
N GLU A 189 14.47 13.02 0.06
CA GLU A 189 14.92 12.84 -1.31
C GLU A 189 13.74 12.60 -2.28
N VAL A 190 13.87 13.10 -3.51
CA VAL A 190 12.86 12.87 -4.55
C VAL A 190 12.80 11.39 -4.92
N GLY A 191 11.64 10.78 -4.76
CA GLY A 191 11.42 9.36 -5.01
C GLY A 191 11.33 8.52 -3.74
N GLU A 192 11.50 9.10 -2.57
CA GLU A 192 11.23 8.43 -1.31
C GLU A 192 9.74 8.19 -1.10
N TRP A 193 9.43 7.13 -0.38
CA TRP A 193 8.08 6.83 0.01
C TRP A 193 7.61 7.78 1.11
N VAL A 194 6.44 8.35 0.89
CA VAL A 194 5.75 9.20 1.87
C VAL A 194 4.36 8.63 2.16
N VAL A 195 3.90 8.83 3.40
CA VAL A 195 2.59 8.37 3.85
C VAL A 195 1.83 9.56 4.41
N ALA A 196 0.61 9.76 3.91
CA ALA A 196 -0.33 10.73 4.47
C ALA A 196 -1.36 9.99 5.32
N ILE A 197 -1.54 10.43 6.56
CA ILE A 197 -2.52 9.89 7.50
C ILE A 197 -3.47 11.02 7.90
N GLY A 198 -4.78 10.79 7.79
CA GLY A 198 -5.80 11.74 8.18
C GLY A 198 -7.04 11.09 8.74
N SER A 199 -7.89 11.86 9.40
CA SER A 199 -9.20 11.43 9.91
C SER A 199 -10.30 12.41 9.46
N PRO A 200 -10.51 12.57 8.15
CA PRO A 200 -11.36 13.64 7.62
C PRO A 200 -12.84 13.47 7.95
N PHE A 201 -13.30 12.26 8.26
CA PHE A 201 -14.72 11.98 8.52
C PHE A 201 -15.03 11.63 9.98
N GLY A 202 -14.02 11.62 10.84
CA GLY A 202 -14.18 11.43 12.29
C GLY A 202 -14.45 10.01 12.77
N PHE A 203 -14.39 9.01 11.90
CA PHE A 203 -14.69 7.63 12.27
C PHE A 203 -13.51 6.68 12.02
N ASP A 204 -12.80 6.87 10.91
CA ASP A 204 -11.70 6.01 10.51
C ASP A 204 -10.54 6.83 9.95
N TYR A 205 -9.33 6.31 10.05
CA TYR A 205 -8.16 6.92 9.42
C TYR A 205 -8.15 6.62 7.93
N SER A 206 -7.80 7.62 7.16
CA SER A 206 -7.45 7.46 5.75
C SER A 206 -5.94 7.48 5.62
N VAL A 207 -5.39 6.46 4.99
CA VAL A 207 -3.95 6.33 4.74
C VAL A 207 -3.72 6.29 3.25
N THR A 208 -2.80 7.12 2.79
CA THR A 208 -2.38 7.17 1.39
C THR A 208 -0.87 7.16 1.34
N ALA A 209 -0.28 6.31 0.52
CA ALA A 209 1.15 6.25 0.28
C ALA A 209 1.48 6.70 -1.14
N GLY A 210 2.65 7.31 -1.31
CA GLY A 210 3.14 7.80 -2.60
C GLY A 210 4.63 8.13 -2.55
N ILE A 211 5.11 8.69 -3.62
CA ILE A 211 6.49 9.14 -3.79
C ILE A 211 6.52 10.58 -4.27
#